data_b4dd0b28b360e8ec9088fcabdf5b268b
#
_entry.id   b4dd0b28b360e8ec9088fcabdf5b268b
#
_cell.length_a   1.000
_cell.length_b   1.000
_cell.length_c   1.000
_cell.angle_alpha   90.00
_cell.angle_beta   90.00
_cell.angle_gamma   90.00
#
_symmetry.space_group_name_H-M   'P 1'
#
loop_
_entity.id
_entity.type
_entity.pdbx_description
1 polymer ?
#
loop_
_entity_poly.entity_id
_entity_poly.type
_entity_poly.pdbx_seq_one_letter_code
_entity_poly.pdbx_strand_id
1 'polypeptide(L)'
;MSTRPYTSSVRTAAAAAKRDRVIEAAARSLREDASIASFSLDAVAKAAGVTRLTVYHQFGSRRGLLEAVFDEIARQGGLTAIADAMAMSDPHAALDRLVEIFCAFWNRDPAVGRLHEAMATDPEFAQALIGRNERRRTTVNVLIGRIAGKTASPRARRDAVDLIFALTSFAMFAMLRADRSVDEVCALVKSACHGALGPLLSDASRSGSRPHRPGASRAG
;
A
#
# COMPACT_ATOMS: atom_id res chain seq x y z
N MET A 1 41.21 -20.98 -24.55
CA MET A 1 41.49 -20.34 -23.27
C MET A 1 40.19 -19.70 -22.80
N SER A 2 39.57 -20.34 -21.81
CA SER A 2 38.23 -19.92 -21.32
C SER A 2 38.37 -18.84 -20.26
N THR A 3 37.90 -17.64 -20.52
CA THR A 3 37.89 -16.52 -19.56
C THR A 3 36.74 -16.71 -18.55
N ARG A 4 37.12 -16.86 -17.28
CA ARG A 4 36.25 -17.18 -16.14
C ARG A 4 35.16 -16.12 -15.92
N PRO A 5 33.85 -16.52 -15.75
CA PRO A 5 32.72 -15.63 -15.37
C PRO A 5 32.71 -15.23 -13.88
N TYR A 6 33.74 -15.55 -13.11
CA TYR A 6 33.82 -15.41 -11.64
C TYR A 6 33.90 -13.96 -11.14
N THR A 7 34.39 -13.00 -11.91
CA THR A 7 34.57 -11.61 -11.48
C THR A 7 33.26 -10.78 -11.57
N SER A 8 32.28 -11.23 -12.34
CA SER A 8 30.99 -10.53 -12.48
C SER A 8 30.10 -10.72 -11.25
N SER A 9 29.98 -11.95 -10.73
CA SER A 9 29.11 -12.26 -9.59
C SER A 9 29.55 -11.59 -8.28
N VAL A 10 30.85 -11.54 -8.01
CA VAL A 10 31.40 -10.86 -6.81
C VAL A 10 31.18 -9.36 -6.86
N ARG A 11 31.35 -8.72 -8.03
CA ARG A 11 31.08 -7.28 -8.20
C ARG A 11 29.60 -6.97 -8.04
N THR A 12 28.71 -7.79 -8.57
CA THR A 12 27.25 -7.65 -8.44
C THR A 12 26.83 -7.80 -6.98
N ALA A 13 27.35 -8.80 -6.27
CA ALA A 13 27.07 -8.99 -4.84
C ALA A 13 27.58 -7.82 -3.99
N ALA A 14 28.77 -7.29 -4.26
CA ALA A 14 29.31 -6.14 -3.57
C ALA A 14 28.48 -4.84 -3.84
N ALA A 15 27.98 -4.68 -5.07
CA ALA A 15 27.11 -3.56 -5.42
C ALA A 15 25.74 -3.67 -4.71
N ALA A 16 25.15 -4.87 -4.64
CA ALA A 16 23.93 -5.15 -3.90
C ALA A 16 24.11 -4.85 -2.40
N ALA A 17 25.15 -5.37 -1.77
CA ALA A 17 25.46 -5.12 -0.36
C ALA A 17 25.68 -3.62 -0.04
N LYS A 18 26.26 -2.84 -0.98
CA LYS A 18 26.35 -1.38 -0.84
C LYS A 18 24.99 -0.72 -0.91
N ARG A 19 24.13 -1.17 -1.84
CA ARG A 19 22.76 -0.66 -2.00
C ARG A 19 21.95 -0.90 -0.72
N ASP A 20 22.01 -2.10 -0.17
CA ASP A 20 21.28 -2.47 1.05
C ASP A 20 21.72 -1.62 2.24
N ARG A 21 23.03 -1.38 2.40
CA ARG A 21 23.54 -0.48 3.45
C ARG A 21 23.04 0.96 3.31
N VAL A 22 22.91 1.47 2.09
CA VAL A 22 22.38 2.82 1.86
C VAL A 22 20.90 2.87 2.22
N ILE A 23 20.10 1.87 1.81
CA ILE A 23 18.68 1.77 2.15
C ILE A 23 18.51 1.68 3.67
N GLU A 24 19.30 0.84 4.35
CA GLU A 24 19.21 0.69 5.80
C GLU A 24 19.61 1.97 6.55
N ALA A 25 20.66 2.67 6.11
CA ALA A 25 21.07 3.95 6.69
C ALA A 25 19.96 5.01 6.50
N ALA A 26 19.33 5.05 5.33
CA ALA A 26 18.23 5.96 5.04
C ALA A 26 16.97 5.63 5.86
N ALA A 27 16.62 4.35 5.99
CA ALA A 27 15.50 3.91 6.83
C ALA A 27 15.73 4.25 8.31
N ARG A 28 16.96 4.08 8.79
CA ARG A 28 17.35 4.45 10.16
C ARG A 28 17.21 5.95 10.39
N SER A 29 17.68 6.79 9.47
CA SER A 29 17.51 8.24 9.54
C SER A 29 16.03 8.63 9.65
N LEU A 30 15.13 8.00 8.88
CA LEU A 30 13.69 8.23 8.98
C LEU A 30 13.07 7.79 10.32
N ARG A 31 13.65 6.79 11.00
CA ARG A 31 13.16 6.33 12.32
C ARG A 31 13.63 7.23 13.46
N GLU A 32 14.85 7.73 13.37
CA GLU A 32 15.58 8.40 14.46
C GLU A 32 15.48 9.93 14.39
N ASP A 33 15.43 10.50 13.17
CA ASP A 33 15.45 11.96 12.98
C ASP A 33 14.09 12.59 13.36
N ALA A 34 14.18 13.68 14.09
CA ALA A 34 13.00 14.45 14.52
C ALA A 34 12.33 15.19 13.35
N SER A 35 13.04 15.40 12.24
CA SER A 35 12.54 16.15 11.08
C SER A 35 13.06 15.57 9.77
N ILE A 36 12.17 15.51 8.77
CA ILE A 36 12.53 15.14 7.40
C ILE A 36 13.48 16.14 6.72
N ALA A 37 13.58 17.36 7.26
CA ALA A 37 14.49 18.36 6.74
C ALA A 37 15.98 17.97 6.85
N SER A 38 16.34 17.12 7.82
CA SER A 38 17.69 16.58 7.97
C SER A 38 18.01 15.47 6.97
N PHE A 39 17.00 14.84 6.35
CA PHE A 39 17.19 13.76 5.39
C PHE A 39 17.79 14.28 4.08
N SER A 40 19.04 13.93 3.83
CA SER A 40 19.78 14.32 2.61
C SER A 40 20.64 13.17 2.09
N LEU A 41 20.96 13.20 0.78
CA LEU A 41 21.86 12.19 0.20
C LEU A 41 23.25 12.22 0.85
N ASP A 42 23.71 13.38 1.32
CA ASP A 42 25.01 13.52 2.00
C ASP A 42 24.98 12.88 3.39
N ALA A 43 23.94 13.13 4.17
CA ALA A 43 23.78 12.53 5.49
C ALA A 43 23.68 11.00 5.40
N VAL A 44 22.87 10.48 4.46
CA VAL A 44 22.73 9.05 4.21
C VAL A 44 24.04 8.43 3.72
N ALA A 45 24.76 9.07 2.79
CA ALA A 45 26.05 8.59 2.29
C ALA A 45 27.07 8.45 3.43
N LYS A 46 27.16 9.48 4.28
CA LYS A 46 28.02 9.47 5.49
C LYS A 46 27.65 8.32 6.42
N ALA A 47 26.37 8.15 6.73
CA ALA A 47 25.88 7.09 7.61
C ALA A 47 26.10 5.67 7.03
N ALA A 48 26.02 5.51 5.69
CA ALA A 48 26.24 4.26 4.99
C ALA A 48 27.73 3.93 4.72
N GLY A 49 28.64 4.85 5.01
CA GLY A 49 30.08 4.69 4.73
C GLY A 49 30.39 4.63 3.21
N VAL A 50 29.66 5.43 2.41
CA VAL A 50 29.86 5.56 0.97
C VAL A 50 29.95 7.04 0.55
N THR A 51 30.32 7.30 -0.71
CA THR A 51 30.31 8.68 -1.23
C THR A 51 28.89 9.06 -1.69
N ARG A 52 28.59 10.38 -1.66
CA ARG A 52 27.35 10.92 -2.25
C ARG A 52 27.17 10.49 -3.71
N LEU A 53 28.25 10.47 -4.49
CA LEU A 53 28.24 10.03 -5.88
C LEU A 53 27.78 8.55 -6.00
N THR A 54 28.19 7.69 -5.08
CA THR A 54 27.73 6.29 -5.02
C THR A 54 26.21 6.23 -4.81
N VAL A 55 25.67 7.01 -3.88
CA VAL A 55 24.21 7.07 -3.64
C VAL A 55 23.49 7.59 -4.88
N TYR A 56 23.99 8.67 -5.48
CA TYR A 56 23.41 9.23 -6.70
C TYR A 56 23.40 8.21 -7.86
N HIS A 57 24.49 7.50 -8.10
CA HIS A 57 24.56 6.47 -9.16
C HIS A 57 23.58 5.32 -8.93
N GLN A 58 23.28 4.96 -7.67
CA GLN A 58 22.40 3.84 -7.36
C GLN A 58 20.92 4.21 -7.37
N PHE A 59 20.57 5.44 -7.02
CA PHE A 59 19.17 5.86 -6.81
C PHE A 59 18.74 7.01 -7.70
N GLY A 60 19.65 7.68 -8.38
CA GLY A 60 19.41 8.79 -9.33
C GLY A 60 19.05 10.12 -8.66
N SER A 61 18.29 10.08 -7.57
CA SER A 61 17.82 11.27 -6.86
C SER A 61 17.47 10.97 -5.41
N ARG A 62 17.20 12.02 -4.61
CA ARG A 62 16.62 11.89 -3.28
C ARG A 62 15.28 11.16 -3.33
N ARG A 63 14.42 11.48 -4.28
CA ARG A 63 13.15 10.79 -4.53
C ARG A 63 13.37 9.29 -4.80
N GLY A 64 14.28 8.93 -5.70
CA GLY A 64 14.57 7.52 -6.02
C GLY A 64 15.08 6.72 -4.79
N LEU A 65 15.87 7.37 -3.92
CA LEU A 65 16.27 6.76 -2.64
C LEU A 65 15.06 6.54 -1.73
N LEU A 66 14.18 7.53 -1.58
CA LEU A 66 12.97 7.43 -0.76
C LEU A 66 12.01 6.34 -1.25
N GLU A 67 11.87 6.22 -2.57
CA GLU A 67 11.09 5.14 -3.18
C GLU A 67 11.66 3.77 -2.82
N ALA A 68 12.99 3.61 -2.92
CA ALA A 68 13.66 2.36 -2.57
C ALA A 68 13.54 2.03 -1.07
N VAL A 69 13.64 3.03 -0.20
CA VAL A 69 13.45 2.86 1.25
C VAL A 69 12.01 2.45 1.56
N PHE A 70 11.02 3.10 0.96
CA PHE A 70 9.63 2.71 1.16
C PHE A 70 9.37 1.26 0.69
N ASP A 71 9.91 0.88 -0.47
CA ASP A 71 9.74 -0.48 -0.99
C ASP A 71 10.37 -1.53 -0.05
N GLU A 72 11.49 -1.23 0.56
CA GLU A 72 12.12 -2.11 1.55
C GLU A 72 11.31 -2.21 2.84
N ILE A 73 10.84 -1.07 3.37
CA ILE A 73 9.94 -1.04 4.53
C ILE A 73 8.65 -1.83 4.24
N ALA A 74 8.09 -1.67 3.04
CA ALA A 74 6.90 -2.38 2.60
C ALA A 74 7.12 -3.90 2.54
N ARG A 75 8.25 -4.32 2.01
CA ARG A 75 8.66 -5.74 1.92
C ARG A 75 8.84 -6.35 3.32
N GLN A 76 9.58 -5.67 4.20
CA GLN A 76 9.79 -6.10 5.59
C GLN A 76 8.49 -6.02 6.42
N GLY A 77 7.63 -5.07 6.09
CA GLY A 77 6.34 -4.84 6.74
C GLY A 77 5.26 -5.85 6.38
N GLY A 78 5.54 -6.80 5.49
CA GLY A 78 4.62 -7.88 5.14
C GLY A 78 3.61 -7.54 4.04
N LEU A 79 3.76 -6.44 3.31
CA LEU A 79 2.86 -6.11 2.19
C LEU A 79 2.91 -7.13 1.03
N THR A 80 3.92 -7.99 0.98
CA THR A 80 3.97 -9.14 0.05
C THR A 80 2.81 -10.12 0.25
N ALA A 81 2.26 -10.23 1.48
CA ALA A 81 1.10 -11.04 1.79
C ALA A 81 -0.21 -10.57 1.11
N ILE A 82 -0.24 -9.37 0.52
CA ILE A 82 -1.39 -8.90 -0.28
C ILE A 82 -1.67 -9.86 -1.45
N ALA A 83 -0.64 -10.43 -2.06
CA ALA A 83 -0.82 -11.38 -3.16
C ALA A 83 -1.60 -12.63 -2.69
N ASP A 84 -1.28 -13.16 -1.51
CA ASP A 84 -1.96 -14.32 -0.93
C ASP A 84 -3.41 -13.97 -0.56
N ALA A 85 -3.65 -12.80 0.03
CA ALA A 85 -4.99 -12.32 0.31
C ALA A 85 -5.83 -12.21 -0.98
N MET A 86 -5.26 -11.67 -2.04
CA MET A 86 -5.94 -11.52 -3.34
C MET A 86 -6.21 -12.87 -4.03
N ALA A 87 -5.46 -13.92 -3.72
CA ALA A 87 -5.66 -15.28 -4.23
C ALA A 87 -6.75 -16.06 -3.47
N MET A 88 -7.23 -15.58 -2.33
CA MET A 88 -8.30 -16.25 -1.56
C MET A 88 -9.57 -16.36 -2.39
N SER A 89 -10.26 -17.50 -2.31
CA SER A 89 -11.52 -17.77 -3.02
C SER A 89 -12.67 -16.91 -2.51
N ASP A 90 -12.79 -16.75 -1.19
CA ASP A 90 -13.77 -15.87 -0.55
C ASP A 90 -13.29 -14.41 -0.57
N PRO A 91 -13.97 -13.51 -1.31
CA PRO A 91 -13.56 -12.12 -1.40
C PRO A 91 -13.86 -11.30 -0.13
N HIS A 92 -14.78 -11.76 0.74
CA HIS A 92 -15.03 -11.10 2.05
C HIS A 92 -13.90 -11.43 3.02
N ALA A 93 -13.48 -12.69 3.11
CA ALA A 93 -12.32 -13.10 3.89
C ALA A 93 -11.03 -12.44 3.34
N ALA A 94 -10.91 -12.26 2.03
CA ALA A 94 -9.81 -11.53 1.41
C ALA A 94 -9.78 -10.05 1.83
N LEU A 95 -10.94 -9.40 1.96
CA LEU A 95 -11.05 -8.02 2.46
C LEU A 95 -10.59 -7.91 3.92
N ASP A 96 -11.05 -8.82 4.78
CA ASP A 96 -10.62 -8.88 6.17
C ASP A 96 -9.11 -9.06 6.29
N ARG A 97 -8.55 -9.97 5.49
CA ARG A 97 -7.10 -10.20 5.44
C ARG A 97 -6.33 -8.98 4.95
N LEU A 98 -6.86 -8.27 3.96
CA LEU A 98 -6.27 -7.03 3.45
C LEU A 98 -6.22 -5.94 4.54
N VAL A 99 -7.28 -5.78 5.32
CA VAL A 99 -7.32 -4.85 6.47
C VAL A 99 -6.28 -5.23 7.52
N GLU A 100 -6.16 -6.52 7.87
CA GLU A 100 -5.13 -7.02 8.81
C GLU A 100 -3.72 -6.66 8.34
N ILE A 101 -3.42 -6.91 7.06
CA ILE A 101 -2.11 -6.63 6.48
C ILE A 101 -1.80 -5.12 6.58
N PHE A 102 -2.75 -4.24 6.28
CA PHE A 102 -2.51 -2.80 6.39
C PHE A 102 -2.38 -2.35 7.85
N CYS A 103 -3.23 -2.81 8.77
CA CYS A 103 -3.10 -2.46 10.18
C CYS A 103 -1.74 -2.91 10.76
N ALA A 104 -1.31 -4.12 10.45
CA ALA A 104 -0.01 -4.63 10.85
C ALA A 104 1.14 -3.81 10.25
N PHE A 105 1.05 -3.45 8.96
CA PHE A 105 2.04 -2.65 8.27
C PHE A 105 2.19 -1.24 8.88
N TRP A 106 1.05 -0.56 9.09
CA TRP A 106 1.05 0.78 9.66
C TRP A 106 1.62 0.85 11.10
N ASN A 107 1.45 -0.24 11.86
CA ASN A 107 1.95 -0.32 13.22
C ASN A 107 3.42 -0.74 13.33
N ARG A 108 3.97 -1.36 12.28
CA ARG A 108 5.25 -2.08 12.38
C ARG A 108 6.46 -1.17 12.45
N ASP A 109 6.48 -0.09 11.67
CA ASP A 109 7.68 0.75 11.50
C ASP A 109 7.34 2.23 11.64
N PRO A 110 7.90 2.93 12.65
CA PRO A 110 7.72 4.38 12.82
C PRO A 110 8.09 5.21 11.59
N ALA A 111 9.01 4.73 10.74
CA ALA A 111 9.40 5.41 9.51
C ALA A 111 8.22 5.60 8.55
N VAL A 112 7.20 4.72 8.59
CA VAL A 112 5.98 4.87 7.77
C VAL A 112 5.22 6.14 8.15
N GLY A 113 5.07 6.41 9.46
CA GLY A 113 4.47 7.65 9.96
C GLY A 113 5.25 8.88 9.52
N ARG A 114 6.58 8.85 9.65
CA ARG A 114 7.46 9.93 9.21
C ARG A 114 7.36 10.21 7.71
N LEU A 115 7.28 9.17 6.90
CA LEU A 115 7.07 9.31 5.45
C LEU A 115 5.73 9.99 5.14
N HIS A 116 4.65 9.65 5.86
CA HIS A 116 3.34 10.29 5.67
C HIS A 116 3.31 11.74 6.15
N GLU A 117 3.91 12.04 7.29
CA GLU A 117 4.07 13.41 7.78
C GLU A 117 4.87 14.28 6.79
N ALA A 118 5.92 13.71 6.22
CA ALA A 118 6.77 14.39 5.26
C ALA A 118 6.04 14.75 3.95
N MET A 119 5.01 14.00 3.55
CA MET A 119 4.21 14.33 2.36
C MET A 119 3.60 15.73 2.40
N ALA A 120 3.25 16.22 3.58
CA ALA A 120 2.66 17.55 3.75
C ALA A 120 3.67 18.68 3.51
N THR A 121 4.96 18.41 3.69
CA THR A 121 6.01 19.44 3.68
C THR A 121 7.03 19.26 2.55
N ASP A 122 7.07 18.08 1.93
CA ASP A 122 8.06 17.73 0.92
C ASP A 122 7.40 17.13 -0.34
N PRO A 123 7.37 17.88 -1.47
CA PRO A 123 6.77 17.42 -2.73
C PRO A 123 7.42 16.15 -3.30
N GLU A 124 8.73 15.94 -3.09
CA GLU A 124 9.41 14.74 -3.56
C GLU A 124 8.92 13.48 -2.82
N PHE A 125 8.69 13.59 -1.50
CA PHE A 125 8.06 12.54 -0.71
C PHE A 125 6.62 12.29 -1.15
N ALA A 126 5.82 13.34 -1.31
CA ALA A 126 4.45 13.22 -1.80
C ALA A 126 4.42 12.45 -3.13
N GLN A 127 5.26 12.84 -4.07
CA GLN A 127 5.35 12.18 -5.38
C GLN A 127 5.82 10.72 -5.29
N ALA A 128 6.75 10.40 -4.40
CA ALA A 128 7.22 9.03 -4.18
C ALA A 128 6.09 8.10 -3.69
N LEU A 129 5.14 8.61 -2.90
CA LEU A 129 4.06 7.81 -2.31
C LEU A 129 2.78 7.75 -3.17
N ILE A 130 2.56 8.68 -4.11
CA ILE A 130 1.37 8.68 -4.98
C ILE A 130 1.21 7.35 -5.72
N GLY A 131 2.24 6.87 -6.41
CA GLY A 131 2.18 5.62 -7.16
C GLY A 131 1.88 4.40 -6.27
N ARG A 132 2.28 4.43 -5.01
CA ARG A 132 2.01 3.35 -4.04
C ARG A 132 0.57 3.39 -3.54
N ASN A 133 0.03 4.58 -3.32
CA ASN A 133 -1.38 4.77 -3.00
C ASN A 133 -2.28 4.33 -4.14
N GLU A 134 -1.91 4.62 -5.39
CA GLU A 134 -2.67 4.15 -6.57
C GLU A 134 -2.63 2.62 -6.70
N ARG A 135 -1.52 1.95 -6.42
CA ARG A 135 -1.48 0.47 -6.36
C ARG A 135 -2.43 -0.08 -5.29
N ARG A 136 -2.49 0.54 -4.10
CA ARG A 136 -3.44 0.16 -3.04
C ARG A 136 -4.89 0.35 -3.50
N ARG A 137 -5.21 1.49 -4.14
CA ARG A 137 -6.54 1.77 -4.70
C ARG A 137 -6.92 0.71 -5.74
N THR A 138 -6.01 0.35 -6.63
CA THR A 138 -6.22 -0.70 -7.63
C THR A 138 -6.51 -2.05 -6.98
N THR A 139 -5.77 -2.44 -5.95
CA THR A 139 -6.00 -3.67 -5.19
C THR A 139 -7.41 -3.69 -4.58
N VAL A 140 -7.81 -2.61 -3.91
CA VAL A 140 -9.17 -2.47 -3.35
C VAL A 140 -10.22 -2.56 -4.47
N ASN A 141 -10.04 -1.86 -5.60
CA ASN A 141 -10.98 -1.89 -6.71
C ASN A 141 -11.17 -3.29 -7.30
N VAL A 142 -10.09 -4.07 -7.46
CA VAL A 142 -10.17 -5.47 -7.93
C VAL A 142 -10.98 -6.31 -6.94
N LEU A 143 -10.71 -6.19 -5.65
CA LEU A 143 -11.39 -6.95 -4.61
C LEU A 143 -12.88 -6.58 -4.52
N ILE A 144 -13.21 -5.29 -4.52
CA ILE A 144 -14.60 -4.82 -4.56
C ILE A 144 -15.33 -5.31 -5.83
N GLY A 145 -14.62 -5.40 -6.97
CA GLY A 145 -15.18 -5.99 -8.18
C GLY A 145 -15.58 -7.45 -8.03
N ARG A 146 -14.83 -8.23 -7.24
CA ARG A 146 -15.17 -9.64 -6.93
C ARG A 146 -16.36 -9.74 -5.99
N ILE A 147 -16.46 -8.85 -4.99
CA ILE A 147 -17.58 -8.79 -4.04
C ILE A 147 -18.87 -8.33 -4.72
N ALA A 148 -18.79 -7.28 -5.50
CA ALA A 148 -19.95 -6.62 -6.13
C ALA A 148 -20.60 -7.47 -7.24
N GLY A 149 -19.85 -8.37 -7.88
CA GLY A 149 -20.32 -9.13 -9.01
C GLY A 149 -20.72 -8.22 -10.20
N LYS A 150 -21.67 -8.70 -11.02
CA LYS A 150 -22.12 -8.00 -12.24
C LYS A 150 -23.31 -7.07 -12.01
N THR A 151 -23.96 -7.11 -10.85
CA THR A 151 -25.25 -6.47 -10.57
C THR A 151 -25.16 -5.11 -9.89
N ALA A 152 -24.03 -4.81 -9.25
CA ALA A 152 -23.84 -3.54 -8.55
C ALA A 152 -23.69 -2.35 -9.51
N SER A 153 -24.29 -1.21 -9.15
CA SER A 153 -24.16 0.00 -9.94
C SER A 153 -22.72 0.53 -9.95
N PRO A 154 -22.29 1.16 -11.05
CA PRO A 154 -20.95 1.76 -11.14
C PRO A 154 -20.67 2.80 -10.06
N ARG A 155 -21.72 3.51 -9.61
CA ARG A 155 -21.64 4.49 -8.53
C ARG A 155 -21.39 3.82 -7.19
N ALA A 156 -22.23 2.84 -6.80
CA ALA A 156 -22.08 2.14 -5.53
C ALA A 156 -20.69 1.46 -5.44
N ARG A 157 -20.20 0.88 -6.55
CA ARG A 157 -18.86 0.29 -6.61
C ARG A 157 -17.76 1.33 -6.35
N ARG A 158 -17.85 2.50 -6.97
CA ARG A 158 -16.90 3.60 -6.80
C ARG A 158 -16.90 4.10 -5.36
N ASP A 159 -18.09 4.35 -4.80
CA ASP A 159 -18.26 4.83 -3.43
C ASP A 159 -17.66 3.83 -2.42
N ALA A 160 -17.86 2.52 -2.60
CA ALA A 160 -17.27 1.49 -1.76
C ALA A 160 -15.74 1.45 -1.88
N VAL A 161 -15.19 1.57 -3.09
CA VAL A 161 -13.73 1.64 -3.31
C VAL A 161 -13.14 2.84 -2.58
N ASP A 162 -13.75 4.02 -2.71
CA ASP A 162 -13.25 5.26 -2.11
C ASP A 162 -13.31 5.20 -0.58
N LEU A 163 -14.40 4.68 -0.01
CA LEU A 163 -14.54 4.50 1.44
C LEU A 163 -13.51 3.49 1.98
N ILE A 164 -13.39 2.32 1.38
CA ILE A 164 -12.45 1.29 1.85
C ILE A 164 -11.00 1.75 1.66
N PHE A 165 -10.70 2.47 0.58
CA PHE A 165 -9.39 3.09 0.38
C PHE A 165 -9.06 4.10 1.48
N ALA A 166 -10.02 4.93 1.90
CA ALA A 166 -9.85 5.87 3.01
C ALA A 166 -9.68 5.15 4.35
N LEU A 167 -10.56 4.18 4.65
CA LEU A 167 -10.56 3.39 5.90
C LEU A 167 -9.25 2.61 6.11
N THR A 168 -8.61 2.14 5.03
CA THR A 168 -7.34 1.40 5.08
C THR A 168 -6.10 2.29 5.00
N SER A 169 -6.23 3.63 5.06
CA SER A 169 -5.10 4.57 4.99
C SER A 169 -4.33 4.67 6.30
N PHE A 170 -3.04 5.09 6.21
CA PHE A 170 -2.25 5.41 7.39
C PHE A 170 -2.91 6.51 8.24
N ALA A 171 -3.47 7.56 7.60
CA ALA A 171 -4.09 8.67 8.32
C ALA A 171 -5.27 8.20 9.19
N MET A 172 -6.15 7.33 8.66
CA MET A 172 -7.24 6.72 9.42
C MET A 172 -6.70 5.84 10.55
N PHE A 173 -5.74 4.99 10.26
CA PHE A 173 -5.10 4.13 11.26
C PHE A 173 -4.51 4.96 12.39
N ALA A 174 -3.72 6.01 12.09
CA ALA A 174 -3.08 6.86 13.09
C ALA A 174 -4.10 7.58 14.00
N MET A 175 -5.18 8.11 13.41
CA MET A 175 -6.26 8.74 14.20
C MET A 175 -6.94 7.75 15.16
N LEU A 176 -7.23 6.54 14.69
CA LEU A 176 -7.90 5.52 15.50
C LEU A 176 -6.98 4.91 16.57
N ARG A 177 -5.66 4.94 16.35
CA ARG A 177 -4.65 4.40 17.27
C ARG A 177 -4.42 5.23 18.52
N ALA A 178 -4.89 6.47 18.57
CA ALA A 178 -4.64 7.38 19.71
C ALA A 178 -4.98 6.73 21.07
N ASP A 179 -6.14 6.06 21.16
CA ASP A 179 -6.65 5.48 22.41
C ASP A 179 -7.03 3.98 22.26
N ARG A 180 -6.55 3.29 21.21
CA ARG A 180 -6.90 1.88 20.94
C ARG A 180 -5.67 1.03 20.70
N SER A 181 -5.79 -0.26 20.98
CA SER A 181 -4.85 -1.30 20.53
C SER A 181 -4.93 -1.48 19.00
N VAL A 182 -3.93 -2.13 18.44
CA VAL A 182 -3.94 -2.47 16.99
C VAL A 182 -5.11 -3.38 16.65
N ASP A 183 -5.41 -4.34 17.51
CA ASP A 183 -6.48 -5.31 17.30
C ASP A 183 -7.86 -4.64 17.33
N GLU A 184 -8.08 -3.69 18.25
CA GLU A 184 -9.30 -2.89 18.30
C GLU A 184 -9.47 -2.02 17.04
N VAL A 185 -8.39 -1.39 16.57
CA VAL A 185 -8.42 -0.62 15.31
C VAL A 185 -8.73 -1.54 14.14
N CYS A 186 -8.07 -2.70 14.06
CA CYS A 186 -8.29 -3.66 12.99
C CYS A 186 -9.75 -4.15 12.97
N ALA A 187 -10.31 -4.52 14.11
CA ALA A 187 -11.70 -4.94 14.22
C ALA A 187 -12.69 -3.84 13.79
N LEU A 188 -12.43 -2.60 14.23
CA LEU A 188 -13.25 -1.45 13.87
C LEU A 188 -13.20 -1.17 12.36
N VAL A 189 -12.00 -1.16 11.76
CA VAL A 189 -11.83 -0.94 10.32
C VAL A 189 -12.48 -2.04 9.50
N LYS A 190 -12.37 -3.32 9.89
CA LYS A 190 -13.09 -4.44 9.25
C LYS A 190 -14.59 -4.20 9.27
N SER A 191 -15.17 -3.90 10.43
CA SER A 191 -16.60 -3.61 10.58
C SER A 191 -17.04 -2.46 9.67
N ALA A 192 -16.27 -1.36 9.63
CA ALA A 192 -16.56 -0.22 8.78
C ALA A 192 -16.46 -0.56 7.28
N CYS A 193 -15.47 -1.37 6.88
CA CYS A 193 -15.32 -1.84 5.51
C CYS A 193 -16.53 -2.71 5.09
N HIS A 194 -17.00 -3.62 5.94
CA HIS A 194 -18.21 -4.40 5.66
C HIS A 194 -19.45 -3.50 5.58
N GLY A 195 -19.56 -2.47 6.44
CA GLY A 195 -20.63 -1.47 6.36
C GLY A 195 -20.64 -0.72 5.02
N ALA A 196 -19.46 -0.38 4.49
CA ALA A 196 -19.32 0.29 3.19
C ALA A 196 -19.78 -0.58 2.00
N LEU A 197 -19.93 -1.90 2.17
CA LEU A 197 -20.46 -2.81 1.15
C LEU A 197 -21.99 -2.85 1.10
N GLY A 198 -22.69 -2.34 2.11
CA GLY A 198 -24.15 -2.39 2.21
C GLY A 198 -24.89 -1.91 0.94
N PRO A 199 -24.54 -0.74 0.37
CA PRO A 199 -25.14 -0.26 -0.88
C PRO A 199 -24.94 -1.19 -2.08
N LEU A 200 -23.79 -1.87 -2.18
CA LEU A 200 -23.51 -2.84 -3.25
C LEU A 200 -24.44 -4.04 -3.20
N LEU A 201 -24.70 -4.55 -2.00
CA LEU A 201 -25.53 -5.73 -1.78
C LEU A 201 -27.03 -5.40 -1.96
N SER A 202 -27.44 -4.18 -1.62
CA SER A 202 -28.82 -3.70 -1.79
C SER A 202 -29.19 -3.52 -3.27
N ASP A 203 -28.28 -3.04 -4.11
CA ASP A 203 -28.48 -2.91 -5.55
C ASP A 203 -28.61 -4.28 -6.24
N ALA A 204 -27.84 -5.26 -5.81
CA ALA A 204 -27.91 -6.63 -6.31
C ALA A 204 -29.29 -7.27 -6.07
N SER A 205 -29.87 -7.04 -4.89
CA SER A 205 -31.20 -7.54 -4.52
C SER A 205 -32.33 -6.90 -5.34
N ARG A 206 -32.21 -5.63 -5.69
CA ARG A 206 -33.23 -4.89 -6.48
C ARG A 206 -33.22 -5.27 -7.96
N SER A 207 -32.06 -5.61 -8.54
CA SER A 207 -31.96 -6.00 -9.95
C SER A 207 -32.46 -7.42 -10.21
N GLY A 208 -32.45 -8.32 -9.19
CA GLY A 208 -32.97 -9.67 -9.27
C GLY A 208 -34.51 -9.77 -9.18
N SER A 209 -35.22 -8.71 -8.75
CA SER A 209 -36.65 -8.70 -8.47
C SER A 209 -37.50 -8.04 -9.56
N ARG A 210 -37.04 -7.87 -10.80
CA ARG A 210 -37.93 -7.43 -11.88
C ARG A 210 -38.87 -8.54 -12.29
N PRO A 211 -40.20 -8.45 -12.02
CA PRO A 211 -41.14 -9.44 -12.47
C PRO A 211 -41.22 -9.41 -14.00
N HIS A 212 -41.11 -10.57 -14.59
CA HIS A 212 -41.39 -10.80 -16.00
C HIS A 212 -42.84 -10.35 -16.30
N ARG A 213 -43.00 -9.22 -17.00
CA ARG A 213 -44.29 -8.79 -17.49
C ARG A 213 -44.75 -9.81 -18.54
N PRO A 214 -45.87 -10.54 -18.30
CA PRO A 214 -46.42 -11.39 -19.34
C PRO A 214 -46.89 -10.52 -20.49
N GLY A 215 -46.43 -10.86 -21.69
CA GLY A 215 -46.81 -10.19 -22.93
C GLY A 215 -48.34 -10.15 -23.09
N ALA A 216 -48.88 -8.94 -23.26
CA ALA A 216 -50.25 -8.76 -23.68
C ALA A 216 -50.40 -9.34 -25.09
N SER A 217 -51.05 -10.50 -25.17
CA SER A 217 -51.59 -11.07 -26.42
C SER A 217 -52.60 -10.09 -26.98
N ARG A 218 -52.31 -9.46 -28.12
CA ARG A 218 -53.32 -8.84 -28.96
C ARG A 218 -54.05 -9.90 -29.73
N ALA A 219 -55.25 -10.20 -29.28
CA ALA A 219 -56.25 -10.86 -30.13
C ALA A 219 -57.07 -9.72 -30.81
N GLY A 220 -57.37 -9.92 -32.08
CA GLY A 220 -58.26 -9.11 -32.91
C GLY A 220 -57.81 -9.02 -34.32
#